data_0d94a2061d71b937062ecf20456a1411
#
_entry.id   0d94a2061d71b937062ecf20456a1411
#
_cell.length_a   1.000
_cell.length_b   1.000
_cell.length_c   1.000
_cell.angle_alpha   90.00
_cell.angle_beta   90.00
_cell.angle_gamma   90.00
#
_symmetry.space_group_name_H-M   'P 1'
#
loop_
_entity.id
_entity.type
_entity.pdbx_description
1 polymer ?
#
loop_
_entity_poly.entity_id
_entity_poly.type
_entity_poly.pdbx_seq_one_letter_code
_entity_poly.pdbx_strand_id
1 'polypeptide(L)'
;TPFSAEARLFQPITQESCIFFEDHALFDDEEVQVQSLEAGQRIADALGKTRAIILRNHGLLTVGDSVAEAVGSFIQMERVAEAHMKARDPKPISREAALFAQKDLVQFGIGRGAFRAMVTRHIGDPECVVS
;
A
#
# COMPACT_ATOMS: atom_id res chain seq x y z
N THR A 1 5.32 8.67 -5.89
CA THR A 1 5.05 7.80 -7.04
C THR A 1 4.11 8.47 -8.03
N PRO A 2 4.28 8.27 -9.36
CA PRO A 2 3.41 8.88 -10.36
C PRO A 2 1.92 8.57 -10.18
N PHE A 3 1.59 7.39 -9.68
CA PHE A 3 0.21 6.98 -9.46
C PHE A 3 -0.58 7.94 -8.55
N SER A 4 0.07 8.53 -7.55
CA SER A 4 -0.59 9.48 -6.64
C SER A 4 -1.12 10.74 -7.34
N ALA A 5 -0.54 11.09 -8.50
CA ALA A 5 -1.01 12.22 -9.29
C ALA A 5 -2.33 11.96 -10.03
N GLU A 6 -2.73 10.69 -10.15
CA GLU A 6 -4.01 10.33 -10.80
C GLU A 6 -5.22 10.49 -9.87
N ALA A 7 -5.02 10.71 -8.58
CA ALA A 7 -6.07 10.92 -7.58
C ALA A 7 -7.20 9.88 -7.69
N ARG A 8 -6.85 8.60 -7.75
CA ARG A 8 -7.80 7.49 -7.82
C ARG A 8 -7.38 6.31 -6.97
N LEU A 9 -8.33 5.48 -6.61
CA LEU A 9 -8.09 4.25 -5.87
C LEU A 9 -7.50 3.15 -6.77
N PHE A 10 -6.84 2.18 -6.14
CA PHE A 10 -6.45 0.95 -6.82
C PHE A 10 -7.66 0.09 -7.14
N GLN A 11 -7.58 -0.63 -8.25
CA GLN A 11 -8.50 -1.69 -8.62
C GLN A 11 -7.82 -3.06 -8.45
N PRO A 12 -8.57 -4.14 -8.24
CA PRO A 12 -8.02 -5.49 -8.13
C PRO A 12 -7.65 -6.03 -9.51
N ILE A 13 -6.53 -5.57 -10.07
CA ILE A 13 -6.07 -5.94 -11.42
C ILE A 13 -4.91 -6.94 -11.41
N THR A 14 -4.29 -7.16 -10.27
CA THR A 14 -3.26 -8.19 -10.04
C THR A 14 -3.54 -8.87 -8.70
N GLN A 15 -2.89 -10.02 -8.48
CA GLN A 15 -3.01 -10.71 -7.20
C GLN A 15 -2.62 -9.80 -6.03
N GLU A 16 -1.49 -9.10 -6.13
CA GLU A 16 -0.99 -8.20 -5.09
C GLU A 16 -1.93 -7.00 -4.85
N SER A 17 -2.61 -6.52 -5.89
CA SER A 17 -3.56 -5.42 -5.72
C SER A 17 -4.76 -5.78 -4.84
N CYS A 18 -5.07 -7.08 -4.71
CA CYS A 18 -6.12 -7.55 -3.82
C CYS A 18 -5.81 -7.29 -2.34
N ILE A 19 -4.53 -7.13 -1.97
CA ILE A 19 -4.13 -6.78 -0.60
C ILE A 19 -4.82 -5.49 -0.15
N PHE A 20 -4.94 -4.52 -1.07
CA PHE A 20 -5.49 -3.20 -0.79
C PHE A 20 -6.96 -3.06 -1.17
N PHE A 21 -7.59 -4.11 -1.66
CA PHE A 21 -8.97 -4.06 -2.13
C PHE A 21 -9.93 -3.72 -0.97
N GLU A 22 -10.69 -2.65 -1.12
CA GLU A 22 -11.58 -2.09 -0.08
C GLU A 22 -10.85 -1.83 1.27
N ASP A 23 -9.53 -1.72 1.26
CA ASP A 23 -8.71 -1.53 2.46
C ASP A 23 -7.59 -0.50 2.22
N HIS A 24 -7.92 0.52 1.46
CA HIS A 24 -7.10 1.70 1.28
C HIS A 24 -7.98 2.92 1.04
N ALA A 25 -7.41 4.09 1.26
CA ALA A 25 -8.11 5.36 1.14
C ALA A 25 -7.43 6.27 0.11
N LEU A 26 -8.12 7.30 -0.31
CA LEU A 26 -7.61 8.40 -1.10
C LEU A 26 -7.74 9.70 -0.32
N PHE A 27 -6.64 10.41 -0.13
CA PHE A 27 -6.62 11.76 0.37
C PHE A 27 -6.52 12.72 -0.83
N ASP A 28 -7.66 13.23 -1.25
CA ASP A 28 -7.80 14.10 -2.42
C ASP A 28 -7.87 15.58 -1.99
N ASP A 29 -6.94 16.01 -1.14
CA ASP A 29 -6.74 17.38 -0.72
C ASP A 29 -5.45 17.92 -1.35
N GLU A 30 -5.38 19.23 -1.59
CA GLU A 30 -4.20 19.87 -2.18
C GLU A 30 -3.09 20.15 -1.17
N GLU A 31 -3.03 19.39 -0.09
CA GLU A 31 -1.98 19.45 0.91
C GLU A 31 -0.73 18.69 0.45
N VAL A 32 0.07 19.32 -0.40
CA VAL A 32 1.27 18.68 -0.97
C VAL A 32 2.41 18.61 0.06
N GLN A 33 2.47 19.56 0.99
CA GLN A 33 3.42 19.53 2.10
C GLN A 33 2.70 19.53 3.45
N VAL A 34 2.85 18.44 4.17
CA VAL A 34 2.25 18.27 5.50
C VAL A 34 3.16 18.93 6.54
N GLN A 35 2.82 20.16 6.94
CA GLN A 35 3.63 20.96 7.87
C GLN A 35 2.93 21.26 9.19
N SER A 36 1.66 20.88 9.34
CA SER A 36 0.89 21.15 10.55
C SER A 36 0.31 19.86 11.14
N LEU A 37 0.03 19.90 12.44
CA LEU A 37 -0.67 18.81 13.12
C LEU A 37 -2.08 18.60 12.55
N GLU A 38 -2.73 19.68 12.15
CA GLU A 38 -4.06 19.64 11.53
C GLU A 38 -4.05 18.90 10.20
N ALA A 39 -3.04 19.16 9.35
CA ALA A 39 -2.86 18.45 8.10
C ALA A 39 -2.61 16.95 8.34
N GLY A 40 -1.74 16.62 9.30
CA GLY A 40 -1.50 15.25 9.74
C GLY A 40 -2.77 14.57 10.24
N GLN A 41 -3.58 15.26 11.02
CA GLN A 41 -4.85 14.73 11.54
C GLN A 41 -5.86 14.45 10.41
N ARG A 42 -5.98 15.33 9.41
CA ARG A 42 -6.84 15.09 8.25
C ARG A 42 -6.44 13.84 7.48
N ILE A 43 -5.13 13.62 7.31
CA ILE A 43 -4.63 12.40 6.66
C ILE A 43 -4.95 11.17 7.52
N ALA A 44 -4.74 11.24 8.83
CA ALA A 44 -5.05 10.15 9.75
C ALA A 44 -6.55 9.81 9.75
N ASP A 45 -7.41 10.83 9.72
CA ASP A 45 -8.86 10.66 9.63
C ASP A 45 -9.27 10.02 8.30
N ALA A 46 -8.66 10.44 7.19
CA ALA A 46 -8.90 9.84 5.88
C ALA A 46 -8.40 8.40 5.78
N LEU A 47 -7.25 8.09 6.38
CA LEU A 47 -6.73 6.71 6.47
C LEU A 47 -7.70 5.81 7.24
N GLY A 48 -8.24 6.30 8.35
CA GLY A 48 -9.16 5.56 9.19
C GLY A 48 -8.56 4.24 9.66
N LYS A 49 -9.30 3.15 9.43
CA LYS A 49 -8.88 1.78 9.78
C LYS A 49 -8.23 1.02 8.61
N THR A 50 -8.03 1.68 7.48
CA THR A 50 -7.42 1.04 6.31
C THR A 50 -5.92 0.89 6.50
N ARG A 51 -5.31 -0.01 5.71
CA ARG A 51 -3.87 -0.27 5.79
C ARG A 51 -3.01 0.70 5.00
N ALA A 52 -3.62 1.47 4.10
CA ALA A 52 -2.88 2.31 3.17
C ALA A 52 -3.70 3.53 2.74
N ILE A 53 -3.02 4.56 2.29
CA ILE A 53 -3.66 5.74 1.73
C ILE A 53 -2.81 6.31 0.59
N ILE A 54 -3.49 6.73 -0.45
CA ILE A 54 -2.91 7.45 -1.57
C ILE A 54 -3.08 8.94 -1.28
N LEU A 55 -1.96 9.65 -1.19
CA LEU A 55 -1.94 11.09 -0.97
C LEU A 55 -1.77 11.78 -2.32
N ARG A 56 -2.82 12.43 -2.82
CA ARG A 56 -2.82 13.11 -4.11
C ARG A 56 -1.59 14.01 -4.28
N ASN A 57 -0.88 13.86 -5.38
CA ASN A 57 0.32 14.62 -5.74
C ASN A 57 1.48 14.57 -4.74
N HIS A 58 1.37 13.76 -3.68
CA HIS A 58 2.40 13.60 -2.67
C HIS A 58 3.05 12.21 -2.76
N GLY A 59 2.28 11.15 -2.60
CA GLY A 59 2.82 9.79 -2.59
C GLY A 59 1.87 8.76 -2.00
N LEU A 60 2.46 7.71 -1.48
CA LEU A 60 1.77 6.59 -0.83
C LEU A 60 2.18 6.50 0.62
N LEU A 61 1.27 6.03 1.46
CA LEU A 61 1.53 5.78 2.87
C LEU A 61 0.90 4.46 3.29
N THR A 62 1.62 3.67 4.05
CA THR A 62 1.14 2.41 4.63
C THR A 62 1.36 2.38 6.12
N VAL A 63 0.52 1.64 6.81
CA VAL A 63 0.63 1.37 8.24
C VAL A 63 0.65 -0.13 8.50
N GLY A 64 1.10 -0.55 9.66
CA GLY A 64 1.14 -1.95 10.06
C GLY A 64 1.43 -2.08 11.55
N ASP A 65 1.24 -3.28 12.09
CA ASP A 65 1.48 -3.61 13.50
C ASP A 65 2.97 -3.69 13.86
N SER A 66 3.83 -3.70 12.84
CA SER A 66 5.28 -3.69 12.98
C SER A 66 5.92 -2.90 11.85
N VAL A 67 7.18 -2.49 12.04
CA VAL A 67 7.99 -1.89 10.97
C VAL A 67 8.07 -2.79 9.75
N ALA A 68 8.28 -4.09 9.97
CA ALA A 68 8.35 -5.08 8.90
C ALA A 68 7.07 -5.13 8.06
N GLU A 69 5.91 -5.04 8.70
CA GLU A 69 4.62 -5.05 8.02
C GLU A 69 4.36 -3.74 7.29
N ALA A 70 4.61 -2.60 7.92
CA ALA A 70 4.42 -1.30 7.30
C ALA A 70 5.31 -1.12 6.07
N VAL A 71 6.61 -1.41 6.18
CA VAL A 71 7.56 -1.31 5.06
C VAL A 71 7.27 -2.34 3.98
N GLY A 72 6.98 -3.58 4.36
CA GLY A 72 6.63 -4.65 3.41
C GLY A 72 5.36 -4.33 2.63
N SER A 73 4.34 -3.79 3.29
CA SER A 73 3.12 -3.30 2.64
C SER A 73 3.41 -2.16 1.68
N PHE A 74 4.32 -1.26 2.02
CA PHE A 74 4.75 -0.17 1.12
C PHE A 74 5.41 -0.72 -0.15
N ILE A 75 6.28 -1.72 -0.02
CA ILE A 75 6.90 -2.39 -1.18
C ILE A 75 5.83 -2.96 -2.11
N GLN A 76 4.82 -3.63 -1.55
CA GLN A 76 3.70 -4.17 -2.33
C GLN A 76 2.88 -3.04 -2.98
N MET A 77 2.61 -1.97 -2.22
CA MET A 77 1.83 -0.84 -2.72
C MET A 77 2.51 -0.14 -3.92
N GLU A 78 3.83 0.02 -3.88
CA GLU A 78 4.61 0.55 -5.01
C GLU A 78 4.50 -0.34 -6.25
N ARG A 79 4.56 -1.66 -6.09
CA ARG A 79 4.37 -2.61 -7.20
C ARG A 79 2.97 -2.53 -7.79
N VAL A 80 1.96 -2.41 -6.94
CA VAL A 80 0.56 -2.24 -7.37
C VAL A 80 0.39 -0.93 -8.13
N ALA A 81 0.97 0.16 -7.64
CA ALA A 81 0.96 1.44 -8.33
C ALA A 81 1.62 1.35 -9.71
N GLU A 82 2.78 0.71 -9.81
CA GLU A 82 3.48 0.48 -11.07
C GLU A 82 2.62 -0.34 -12.04
N ALA A 83 1.99 -1.41 -11.57
CA ALA A 83 1.11 -2.24 -12.38
C ALA A 83 -0.05 -1.42 -12.97
N HIS A 84 -0.68 -0.55 -12.16
CA HIS A 84 -1.74 0.34 -12.64
C HIS A 84 -1.26 1.33 -13.70
N MET A 85 -0.05 1.84 -13.57
CA MET A 85 0.53 2.78 -14.54
C MET A 85 0.88 2.11 -15.87
N LYS A 86 1.24 0.83 -15.84
CA LYS A 86 1.67 0.06 -17.03
C LYS A 86 0.54 -0.72 -17.70
N ALA A 87 -0.50 -1.08 -16.96
CA ALA A 87 -1.60 -1.87 -17.49
C ALA A 87 -2.40 -1.08 -18.53
N ARG A 88 -2.64 -1.71 -19.68
CA ARG A 88 -3.51 -1.18 -20.73
C ARG A 88 -4.82 -1.95 -20.68
N ASP A 89 -5.91 -1.24 -20.42
CA ASP A 89 -7.25 -1.81 -20.41
C ASP A 89 -7.38 -3.07 -19.52
N PRO A 90 -7.01 -2.96 -18.22
CA PRO A 90 -7.03 -4.11 -17.33
C PRO A 90 -8.46 -4.57 -17.07
N LYS A 91 -8.64 -5.88 -16.90
CA LYS A 91 -9.91 -6.48 -16.49
C LYS A 91 -9.85 -6.74 -14.97
N PRO A 92 -10.63 -6.02 -14.18
CA PRO A 92 -10.64 -6.23 -12.72
C PRO A 92 -11.07 -7.64 -12.34
N ILE A 93 -10.46 -8.16 -11.28
CA ILE A 93 -10.84 -9.37 -10.60
C ILE A 93 -12.22 -9.15 -9.95
N SER A 94 -13.08 -10.16 -9.92
CA SER A 94 -14.38 -10.07 -9.27
C SER A 94 -14.20 -9.75 -7.77
N ARG A 95 -15.20 -9.08 -7.17
CA ARG A 95 -15.17 -8.74 -5.74
C ARG A 95 -14.97 -9.97 -4.86
N GLU A 96 -15.67 -11.07 -5.15
CA GLU A 96 -15.56 -12.32 -4.39
C GLU A 96 -14.14 -12.89 -4.46
N ALA A 97 -13.55 -12.99 -5.64
CA ALA A 97 -12.20 -13.50 -5.83
C ALA A 97 -11.14 -12.55 -5.23
N ALA A 98 -11.34 -11.23 -5.32
CA ALA A 98 -10.44 -10.24 -4.74
C ALA A 98 -10.42 -10.32 -3.21
N LEU A 99 -11.58 -10.45 -2.57
CA LEU A 99 -11.68 -10.62 -1.11
C LEU A 99 -11.08 -11.94 -0.63
N PHE A 100 -11.27 -13.02 -1.40
CA PHE A 100 -10.66 -14.31 -1.11
C PHE A 100 -9.13 -14.21 -1.17
N ALA A 101 -8.59 -13.62 -2.23
CA ALA A 101 -7.15 -13.43 -2.39
C ALA A 101 -6.57 -12.51 -1.32
N GLN A 102 -7.26 -11.44 -0.96
CA GLN A 102 -6.86 -10.52 0.11
C GLN A 102 -6.69 -11.27 1.44
N LYS A 103 -7.70 -12.04 1.83
CA LYS A 103 -7.68 -12.80 3.08
C LYS A 103 -6.49 -13.76 3.12
N ASP A 104 -6.26 -14.48 2.02
CA ASP A 104 -5.18 -15.44 1.90
C ASP A 104 -3.81 -14.77 1.99
N LEU A 105 -3.57 -13.72 1.20
CA LEU A 105 -2.30 -13.01 1.17
C LEU A 105 -1.97 -12.33 2.50
N VAL A 106 -2.95 -11.72 3.15
CA VAL A 106 -2.77 -11.07 4.46
C VAL A 106 -2.48 -12.12 5.54
N GLN A 107 -3.19 -13.24 5.53
CA GLN A 107 -2.98 -14.33 6.48
C GLN A 107 -1.58 -14.92 6.37
N PHE A 108 -1.02 -15.04 5.16
CA PHE A 108 0.35 -15.49 4.94
C PHE A 108 1.42 -14.45 5.29
N GLY A 109 1.04 -13.23 5.67
CA GLY A 109 1.97 -12.18 6.07
C GLY A 109 2.86 -11.70 4.92
N ILE A 110 2.26 -11.46 3.76
CA ILE A 110 2.98 -11.07 2.54
C ILE A 110 3.83 -9.81 2.73
N GLY A 111 3.38 -8.85 3.55
CA GLY A 111 4.14 -7.65 3.88
C GLY A 111 5.45 -7.99 4.61
N ARG A 112 5.38 -8.80 5.67
CA ARG A 112 6.58 -9.25 6.40
C ARG A 112 7.52 -10.05 5.52
N GLY A 113 6.98 -10.89 4.64
CA GLY A 113 7.77 -11.65 3.68
C GLY A 113 8.53 -10.75 2.71
N ALA A 114 7.88 -9.72 2.17
CA ALA A 114 8.50 -8.74 1.30
C ALA A 114 9.62 -7.96 2.00
N PHE A 115 9.37 -7.51 3.23
CA PHE A 115 10.40 -6.86 4.06
C PHE A 115 11.60 -7.75 4.28
N ARG A 116 11.38 -8.99 4.73
CA ARG A 116 12.46 -9.96 4.98
C ARG A 116 13.29 -10.22 3.73
N ALA A 117 12.65 -10.40 2.58
CA ALA A 117 13.35 -10.58 1.31
C ALA A 117 14.25 -9.39 0.95
N MET A 118 13.78 -8.16 1.19
CA MET A 118 14.56 -6.95 0.96
C MET A 118 15.73 -6.83 1.92
N VAL A 119 15.55 -7.11 3.19
CA VAL A 119 16.63 -7.13 4.18
C VAL A 119 17.70 -8.16 3.80
N THR A 120 17.30 -9.38 3.48
CA THR A 120 18.23 -10.44 3.04
C THR A 120 19.03 -10.01 1.82
N ARG A 121 18.37 -9.37 0.85
CA ARG A 121 19.01 -8.92 -0.39
C ARG A 121 20.03 -7.80 -0.19
N HIS A 122 19.74 -6.83 0.70
CA HIS A 122 20.52 -5.61 0.81
C HIS A 122 21.44 -5.55 2.03
N ILE A 123 21.12 -6.28 3.08
CA ILE A 123 21.86 -6.30 4.34
C ILE A 123 22.54 -7.66 4.57
N GLY A 124 21.95 -8.74 4.05
CA GLY A 124 22.49 -10.11 4.13
C GLY A 124 21.98 -10.89 5.32
N ASP A 125 21.95 -10.31 6.52
CA ASP A 125 21.46 -10.97 7.74
C ASP A 125 20.15 -10.33 8.22
N PRO A 126 19.01 -11.02 8.06
CA PRO A 126 17.74 -10.49 8.51
C PRO A 126 17.60 -10.37 10.04
N GLU A 127 18.41 -11.08 10.80
CA GLU A 127 18.36 -11.04 12.27
C GLU A 127 19.01 -9.77 12.84
N CYS A 128 19.79 -9.03 12.03
CA CYS A 128 20.35 -7.74 12.45
C CYS A 128 19.32 -6.61 12.46
N VAL A 129 18.13 -6.82 11.88
CA VAL A 129 17.04 -5.87 11.84
C VAL A 129 15.95 -6.30 12.80
N VAL A 130 15.87 -5.62 13.93
CA VAL A 130 14.81 -5.84 14.93
C VAL A 130 13.52 -5.23 14.39
N SER A 131 12.54 -6.05 14.17
CA SER A 131 11.22 -5.64 13.70
C SER A 131 10.32 -5.22 14.85
#